data_311dc988dee9c769dca8dc49128c7bbe
#
_entry.id   311dc988dee9c769dca8dc49128c7bbe
#
_cell.length_a   1.000
_cell.length_b   1.000
_cell.length_c   1.000
_cell.angle_alpha   90.00
_cell.angle_beta   90.00
_cell.angle_gamma   90.00
#
_symmetry.space_group_name_H-M   'P 1'
#
loop_
_entity.id
_entity.type
_entity.pdbx_description
1 polymer ?
#
loop_
_entity_poly.entity_id
_entity_poly.type
_entity_poly.pdbx_seq_one_letter_code
_entity_poly.pdbx_strand_id
1 'polypeptide(L)'
;MIYFNSERVEVKKFPNGESLIHSENLKVRSDDNEIRVYFENDEDITHLMFLKSHLDELRIKCNLILPYMPYSRMDRTEGITIFTLKHLCKLINNLNFESVTIYEPHSEVSTALLDRAKVVNMSKMLAERLLKELDNGKEEVYLVYPDAGAAKRYGKEIGYEKILTASKERDFKTGFIKKLEINGCVESKSFRAIIVDDLCSKGGTFMLTASKLKEMGATEIYLVVTHCENTVFQGELLTSDLITGIYTTNSILSKDHKKIKVYEI
;
A
#
# COMPACT_ATOMS: atom_id res chain seq x y z
N MET A 1 3.26 -10.43 -10.84
CA MET A 1 2.86 -10.38 -12.28
C MET A 1 3.48 -9.17 -12.97
N ILE A 2 3.91 -9.30 -14.27
CA ILE A 2 4.55 -8.22 -15.03
C ILE A 2 3.74 -7.88 -16.30
N TYR A 3 3.65 -6.59 -16.61
CA TYR A 3 2.94 -6.05 -17.77
C TYR A 3 3.88 -5.12 -18.56
N PHE A 4 3.71 -5.08 -19.86
CA PHE A 4 4.34 -4.11 -20.74
C PHE A 4 3.26 -3.40 -21.55
N ASN A 5 3.19 -2.06 -21.46
CA ASN A 5 2.16 -1.24 -22.12
C ASN A 5 0.72 -1.78 -21.91
N SER A 6 0.39 -2.13 -20.65
CA SER A 6 -0.90 -2.70 -20.21
C SER A 6 -1.19 -4.14 -20.69
N GLU A 7 -0.30 -4.76 -21.45
CA GLU A 7 -0.41 -6.16 -21.86
C GLU A 7 0.39 -7.04 -20.91
N ARG A 8 -0.22 -8.14 -20.44
CA ARG A 8 0.48 -9.09 -19.57
C ARG A 8 1.61 -9.78 -20.34
N VAL A 9 2.83 -9.75 -19.78
CA VAL A 9 3.97 -10.47 -20.35
C VAL A 9 3.83 -11.95 -19.99
N GLU A 10 3.87 -12.81 -21.01
CA GLU A 10 3.79 -14.25 -20.81
C GLU A 10 5.11 -14.80 -20.27
N VAL A 11 5.04 -15.44 -19.11
CA VAL A 11 6.18 -16.13 -18.48
C VAL A 11 5.82 -17.59 -18.31
N LYS A 12 6.59 -18.48 -18.95
CA LYS A 12 6.51 -19.93 -18.77
C LYS A 12 7.65 -20.42 -17.90
N LYS A 13 7.54 -21.65 -17.39
CA LYS A 13 8.57 -22.30 -16.60
C LYS A 13 9.08 -23.54 -17.30
N PHE A 14 10.40 -23.69 -17.29
CA PHE A 14 11.04 -24.97 -17.56
C PHE A 14 10.84 -25.94 -16.39
N PRO A 15 10.99 -27.26 -16.59
CA PRO A 15 10.84 -28.25 -15.51
C PRO A 15 11.75 -28.03 -14.31
N ASN A 16 12.91 -27.38 -14.49
CA ASN A 16 13.85 -27.03 -13.44
C ASN A 16 13.50 -25.72 -12.71
N GLY A 17 12.38 -25.04 -13.09
CA GLY A 17 11.90 -23.81 -12.50
C GLY A 17 12.43 -22.52 -13.15
N GLU A 18 13.34 -22.59 -14.11
CA GLU A 18 13.80 -21.40 -14.85
C GLU A 18 12.69 -20.76 -15.66
N SER A 19 12.71 -19.44 -15.74
CA SER A 19 11.69 -18.67 -16.46
C SER A 19 12.04 -18.51 -17.93
N LEU A 20 11.05 -18.74 -18.80
CA LEU A 20 11.05 -18.40 -20.21
C LEU A 20 10.08 -17.24 -20.43
N ILE A 21 10.61 -16.08 -20.83
CA ILE A 21 9.81 -14.88 -21.10
C ILE A 21 9.61 -14.76 -22.60
N HIS A 22 8.36 -14.69 -23.03
CA HIS A 22 8.00 -14.51 -24.43
C HIS A 22 7.92 -13.01 -24.76
N SER A 23 8.69 -12.58 -25.77
CA SER A 23 8.72 -11.19 -26.25
C SER A 23 7.91 -10.94 -27.54
N GLU A 24 7.36 -11.99 -28.16
CA GLU A 24 6.66 -11.94 -29.45
C GLU A 24 5.44 -11.00 -29.43
N ASN A 25 4.78 -10.87 -28.26
CA ASN A 25 3.57 -10.09 -28.08
C ASN A 25 3.82 -8.70 -27.44
N LEU A 26 5.08 -8.28 -27.32
CA LEU A 26 5.41 -6.96 -26.76
C LEU A 26 5.00 -5.87 -27.74
N LYS A 27 3.91 -5.14 -27.42
CA LYS A 27 3.44 -4.01 -28.24
C LYS A 27 4.22 -2.75 -27.88
N VAL A 28 5.33 -2.54 -28.58
CA VAL A 28 6.17 -1.34 -28.41
C VAL A 28 5.45 -0.13 -28.99
N ARG A 29 5.44 0.98 -28.23
CA ARG A 29 4.96 2.30 -28.66
C ARG A 29 6.15 3.13 -29.15
N SER A 30 5.88 4.16 -29.94
CA SER A 30 6.91 5.12 -30.38
C SER A 30 7.55 5.85 -29.21
N ASP A 31 6.77 6.11 -28.17
CA ASP A 31 7.14 6.80 -26.94
C ASP A 31 6.31 6.28 -25.78
N ASP A 32 6.65 6.71 -24.57
CA ASP A 32 5.92 6.42 -23.32
C ASP A 32 5.63 4.93 -23.09
N ASN A 33 6.66 4.09 -23.32
CA ASN A 33 6.56 2.69 -22.93
C ASN A 33 6.66 2.54 -21.41
N GLU A 34 5.93 1.58 -20.85
CA GLU A 34 5.95 1.30 -19.41
C GLU A 34 6.05 -0.19 -19.10
N ILE A 35 6.80 -0.52 -18.07
CA ILE A 35 6.74 -1.80 -17.39
C ILE A 35 5.98 -1.59 -16.08
N ARG A 36 4.95 -2.39 -15.82
CA ARG A 36 4.22 -2.39 -14.55
C ARG A 36 4.40 -3.74 -13.86
N VAL A 37 4.79 -3.70 -12.59
CA VAL A 37 5.03 -4.92 -11.80
C VAL A 37 4.10 -4.96 -10.59
N TYR A 38 3.12 -5.84 -10.62
CA TYR A 38 2.37 -6.25 -9.43
C TYR A 38 3.18 -7.32 -8.72
N PHE A 39 3.80 -6.92 -7.61
CA PHE A 39 4.70 -7.78 -6.85
C PHE A 39 3.96 -8.90 -6.12
N GLU A 40 4.30 -10.13 -6.42
CA GLU A 40 3.77 -11.33 -5.78
C GLU A 40 4.88 -12.08 -5.01
N ASN A 41 6.07 -12.14 -5.60
CA ASN A 41 7.25 -12.80 -5.04
C ASN A 41 8.55 -12.30 -5.71
N ASP A 42 9.69 -12.79 -5.23
CA ASP A 42 11.02 -12.35 -5.67
C ASP A 42 11.32 -12.65 -7.17
N GLU A 43 10.60 -13.60 -7.79
CA GLU A 43 10.76 -13.88 -9.21
C GLU A 43 10.34 -12.68 -10.08
N ASP A 44 9.38 -11.88 -9.61
CA ASP A 44 8.94 -10.69 -10.35
C ASP A 44 10.08 -9.68 -10.54
N ILE A 45 11.03 -9.62 -9.60
CA ILE A 45 12.22 -8.77 -9.74
C ILE A 45 13.17 -9.34 -10.80
N THR A 46 13.31 -10.66 -10.86
CA THR A 46 14.12 -11.32 -11.90
C THR A 46 13.51 -11.11 -13.28
N HIS A 47 12.18 -11.25 -13.40
CA HIS A 47 11.47 -11.01 -14.66
C HIS A 47 11.58 -9.55 -15.10
N LEU A 48 11.51 -8.59 -14.15
CA LEU A 48 11.72 -7.17 -14.43
C LEU A 48 13.12 -6.93 -15.01
N MET A 49 14.16 -7.52 -14.42
CA MET A 49 15.54 -7.41 -14.90
C MET A 49 15.68 -7.94 -16.32
N PHE A 50 15.16 -9.13 -16.60
CA PHE A 50 15.27 -9.75 -17.93
C PHE A 50 14.51 -8.95 -18.99
N LEU A 51 13.25 -8.55 -18.68
CA LEU A 51 12.45 -7.77 -19.62
C LEU A 51 13.13 -6.43 -19.92
N LYS A 52 13.58 -5.71 -18.87
CA LYS A 52 14.23 -4.41 -19.06
C LYS A 52 15.54 -4.54 -19.87
N SER A 53 16.37 -5.55 -19.57
CA SER A 53 17.60 -5.79 -20.32
C SER A 53 17.32 -6.07 -21.80
N HIS A 54 16.29 -6.88 -22.10
CA HIS A 54 15.86 -7.14 -23.48
C HIS A 54 15.40 -5.85 -24.20
N LEU A 55 14.62 -5.01 -23.53
CA LEU A 55 14.19 -3.72 -24.10
C LEU A 55 15.37 -2.78 -24.35
N ASP A 56 16.39 -2.81 -23.49
CA ASP A 56 17.62 -2.01 -23.68
C ASP A 56 18.44 -2.45 -24.90
N GLU A 57 18.55 -3.76 -25.14
CA GLU A 57 19.15 -4.32 -26.37
C GLU A 57 18.42 -3.82 -27.62
N LEU A 58 17.10 -3.69 -27.54
CA LEU A 58 16.26 -3.13 -28.61
C LEU A 58 16.26 -1.58 -28.64
N ARG A 59 16.97 -0.92 -27.72
CA ARG A 59 17.01 0.54 -27.54
C ARG A 59 15.64 1.17 -27.25
N ILE A 60 14.76 0.42 -26.57
CA ILE A 60 13.42 0.86 -26.18
C ILE A 60 13.52 1.46 -24.78
N LYS A 61 13.27 2.76 -24.69
CA LYS A 61 13.16 3.45 -23.40
C LYS A 61 11.81 3.17 -22.77
N CYS A 62 11.77 3.05 -21.43
CA CYS A 62 10.53 2.81 -20.71
C CYS A 62 10.54 3.36 -19.28
N ASN A 63 9.36 3.58 -18.76
CA ASN A 63 9.09 3.91 -17.37
C ASN A 63 8.84 2.63 -16.57
N LEU A 64 9.06 2.69 -15.25
CA LEU A 64 8.67 1.64 -14.32
C LEU A 64 7.50 2.11 -13.47
N ILE A 65 6.48 1.27 -13.32
CA ILE A 65 5.37 1.46 -12.41
C ILE A 65 5.34 0.32 -11.40
N LEU A 66 5.44 0.66 -10.13
CA LEU A 66 5.33 -0.25 -9.00
C LEU A 66 4.09 0.10 -8.18
N PRO A 67 2.95 -0.60 -8.38
CA PRO A 67 1.75 -0.44 -7.56
C PRO A 67 2.00 -0.68 -6.07
N TYR A 68 2.99 -1.51 -5.73
CA TYR A 68 3.53 -1.69 -4.38
C TYR A 68 5.05 -1.69 -4.45
N MET A 69 5.71 -0.97 -3.57
CA MET A 69 7.18 -1.00 -3.46
C MET A 69 7.62 -2.21 -2.62
N PRO A 70 8.23 -3.24 -3.24
CA PRO A 70 8.70 -4.40 -2.50
C PRO A 70 9.73 -4.02 -1.45
N TYR A 71 9.78 -4.78 -0.35
CA TYR A 71 10.69 -4.58 0.78
C TYR A 71 10.56 -3.22 1.49
N SER A 72 9.52 -2.42 1.21
CA SER A 72 9.34 -1.06 1.75
C SER A 72 9.29 -1.02 3.29
N ARG A 73 8.91 -2.13 3.95
CA ARG A 73 8.93 -2.23 5.42
C ARG A 73 10.32 -2.45 6.02
N MET A 74 11.33 -2.81 5.20
CA MET A 74 12.73 -2.94 5.59
C MET A 74 13.51 -1.71 5.14
N ASP A 75 13.09 -0.56 5.62
CA ASP A 75 13.58 0.78 5.25
C ASP A 75 14.76 1.28 6.10
N ARG A 76 15.26 0.44 6.98
CA ARG A 76 16.41 0.68 7.87
C ARG A 76 17.03 -0.63 8.32
N THR A 77 18.20 -0.54 8.92
CA THR A 77 18.83 -1.67 9.59
C THR A 77 18.46 -1.68 11.07
N GLU A 78 17.96 -2.81 11.55
CA GLU A 78 17.71 -3.04 12.97
C GLU A 78 18.53 -4.27 13.41
N GLY A 79 19.50 -4.07 14.30
CA GLY A 79 20.42 -5.12 14.76
C GLY A 79 21.25 -5.69 13.60
N ILE A 80 21.10 -6.99 13.32
CA ILE A 80 21.85 -7.72 12.28
C ILE A 80 21.05 -7.88 10.96
N THR A 81 19.90 -7.21 10.83
CA THR A 81 19.06 -7.34 9.64
C THR A 81 19.66 -6.62 8.42
N ILE A 82 19.38 -7.14 7.22
CA ILE A 82 19.81 -6.53 5.97
C ILE A 82 18.78 -5.46 5.58
N PHE A 83 19.25 -4.28 5.20
CA PHE A 83 18.43 -3.22 4.63
C PHE A 83 18.05 -3.55 3.17
N THR A 84 17.11 -4.48 2.99
CA THR A 84 16.75 -5.04 1.67
C THR A 84 16.21 -4.00 0.71
N LEU A 85 15.42 -3.04 1.18
CA LEU A 85 14.91 -1.92 0.36
C LEU A 85 16.05 -1.16 -0.33
N LYS A 86 17.15 -0.87 0.40
CA LYS A 86 18.31 -0.17 -0.17
C LYS A 86 18.92 -0.93 -1.34
N HIS A 87 19.01 -2.24 -1.22
CA HIS A 87 19.61 -3.08 -2.27
C HIS A 87 18.67 -3.20 -3.48
N LEU A 88 17.35 -3.30 -3.27
CA LEU A 88 16.38 -3.27 -4.35
C LEU A 88 16.39 -1.92 -5.09
N CYS A 89 16.40 -0.79 -4.37
CA CYS A 89 16.48 0.53 -5.00
C CYS A 89 17.74 0.67 -5.86
N LYS A 90 18.90 0.19 -5.37
CA LYS A 90 20.14 0.19 -6.15
C LYS A 90 20.01 -0.66 -7.42
N LEU A 91 19.35 -1.81 -7.36
CA LEU A 91 19.08 -2.65 -8.52
C LEU A 91 18.21 -1.89 -9.54
N ILE A 92 17.09 -1.31 -9.09
CA ILE A 92 16.17 -0.54 -9.96
C ILE A 92 16.89 0.64 -10.60
N ASN A 93 17.72 1.39 -9.86
CA ASN A 93 18.51 2.51 -10.41
C ASN A 93 19.47 2.04 -11.52
N ASN A 94 20.12 0.89 -11.35
CA ASN A 94 20.99 0.29 -12.35
C ASN A 94 20.27 -0.12 -13.64
N LEU A 95 18.95 -0.40 -13.56
CA LEU A 95 18.12 -0.68 -14.74
C LEU A 95 17.80 0.58 -15.56
N ASN A 96 18.12 1.77 -15.05
CA ASN A 96 18.09 3.04 -15.79
C ASN A 96 16.75 3.35 -16.49
N PHE A 97 15.64 3.25 -15.77
CA PHE A 97 14.32 3.68 -16.25
C PHE A 97 14.24 5.20 -16.48
N GLU A 98 13.40 5.65 -17.40
CA GLU A 98 13.14 7.09 -17.62
C GLU A 98 12.46 7.73 -16.39
N SER A 99 11.57 7.00 -15.72
CA SER A 99 11.04 7.34 -14.40
C SER A 99 10.58 6.09 -13.66
N VAL A 100 10.50 6.17 -12.32
CA VAL A 100 9.99 5.11 -11.44
C VAL A 100 8.81 5.66 -10.66
N THR A 101 7.60 5.22 -11.01
CA THR A 101 6.37 5.60 -10.30
C THR A 101 6.06 4.56 -9.25
N ILE A 102 5.93 5.00 -7.99
CA ILE A 102 5.54 4.16 -6.85
C ILE A 102 4.26 4.69 -6.24
N TYR A 103 3.35 3.77 -5.91
CA TYR A 103 2.10 4.13 -5.24
C TYR A 103 2.30 3.96 -3.74
N GLU A 104 1.91 4.97 -2.97
CA GLU A 104 1.89 4.97 -1.50
C GLU A 104 3.11 4.31 -0.85
N PRO A 105 4.32 4.82 -1.01
CA PRO A 105 5.50 4.22 -0.39
C PRO A 105 5.38 4.22 1.13
N HIS A 106 5.77 3.12 1.78
CA HIS A 106 5.70 2.98 3.23
C HIS A 106 6.46 4.07 3.99
N SER A 107 7.56 4.57 3.41
CA SER A 107 8.34 5.68 3.97
C SER A 107 9.00 6.50 2.87
N GLU A 108 9.43 7.73 3.21
CA GLU A 108 10.21 8.62 2.34
C GLU A 108 11.58 8.03 1.94
N VAL A 109 12.03 6.96 2.62
CA VAL A 109 13.31 6.30 2.31
C VAL A 109 13.28 5.70 0.91
N SER A 110 12.16 5.15 0.46
CA SER A 110 12.01 4.62 -0.90
C SER A 110 12.29 5.69 -1.95
N THR A 111 11.71 6.88 -1.78
CA THR A 111 11.89 8.00 -2.72
C THR A 111 13.27 8.63 -2.63
N ALA A 112 13.88 8.63 -1.45
CA ALA A 112 15.25 9.12 -1.27
C ALA A 112 16.32 8.21 -1.90
N LEU A 113 16.03 6.92 -2.01
CA LEU A 113 16.95 5.91 -2.57
C LEU A 113 16.77 5.68 -4.08
N LEU A 114 15.59 5.99 -4.63
CA LEU A 114 15.29 5.80 -6.06
C LEU A 114 15.61 7.04 -6.87
N ASP A 115 16.31 6.84 -7.98
CA ASP A 115 16.50 7.87 -8.99
C ASP A 115 15.19 8.07 -9.78
N ARG A 116 14.88 9.35 -10.10
CA ARG A 116 13.72 9.72 -10.93
C ARG A 116 12.37 9.18 -10.40
N ALA A 117 12.24 9.08 -9.06
CA ALA A 117 11.04 8.62 -8.39
C ALA A 117 9.87 9.60 -8.56
N LYS A 118 8.68 9.05 -8.82
CA LYS A 118 7.39 9.74 -8.77
C LYS A 118 6.50 9.03 -7.77
N VAL A 119 5.74 9.78 -6.97
CA VAL A 119 4.86 9.21 -5.95
C VAL A 119 3.40 9.52 -6.29
N VAL A 120 2.53 8.53 -6.09
CA VAL A 120 1.08 8.67 -6.17
C VAL A 120 0.49 8.31 -4.81
N ASN A 121 -0.15 9.28 -4.14
CA ASN A 121 -0.74 9.11 -2.81
C ASN A 121 -2.19 8.63 -2.93
N MET A 122 -2.43 7.33 -2.89
CA MET A 122 -3.75 6.73 -3.06
C MET A 122 -4.58 6.80 -1.79
N SER A 123 -3.99 6.66 -0.59
CA SER A 123 -4.73 6.73 0.67
C SER A 123 -5.45 8.07 0.83
N LYS A 124 -4.83 9.18 0.38
CA LYS A 124 -5.48 10.49 0.31
C LYS A 124 -6.73 10.46 -0.59
N MET A 125 -6.58 9.98 -1.82
CA MET A 125 -7.67 9.94 -2.81
C MET A 125 -8.84 9.07 -2.32
N LEU A 126 -8.53 7.91 -1.72
CA LEU A 126 -9.52 7.00 -1.17
C LEU A 126 -10.24 7.61 0.04
N ALA A 127 -9.50 8.26 0.94
CA ALA A 127 -10.07 8.91 2.13
C ALA A 127 -11.00 10.08 1.73
N GLU A 128 -10.57 10.96 0.82
CA GLU A 128 -11.38 12.08 0.32
C GLU A 128 -12.66 11.59 -0.39
N ARG A 129 -12.57 10.49 -1.14
CA ARG A 129 -13.72 9.88 -1.79
C ARG A 129 -14.70 9.33 -0.76
N LEU A 130 -14.21 8.59 0.24
CA LEU A 130 -15.06 8.03 1.29
C LEU A 130 -15.67 9.12 2.17
N LEU A 131 -14.93 10.18 2.49
CA LEU A 131 -15.46 11.35 3.19
C LEU A 131 -16.69 11.93 2.45
N LYS A 132 -16.60 12.11 1.13
CA LYS A 132 -17.71 12.58 0.29
C LYS A 132 -18.88 11.60 0.27
N GLU A 133 -18.62 10.29 0.21
CA GLU A 133 -19.67 9.26 0.25
C GLU A 133 -20.41 9.25 1.60
N LEU A 134 -19.72 9.59 2.70
CA LEU A 134 -20.28 9.64 4.04
C LEU A 134 -20.86 11.00 4.45
N ASP A 135 -20.58 12.07 3.72
CA ASP A 135 -21.10 13.40 4.01
C ASP A 135 -22.59 13.51 3.64
N ASN A 136 -23.42 13.00 4.54
CA ASN A 136 -24.89 13.03 4.42
C ASN A 136 -25.59 13.92 5.47
N GLY A 137 -24.81 14.69 6.24
CA GLY A 137 -25.30 15.59 7.28
C GLY A 137 -25.93 14.92 8.52
N LYS A 138 -25.90 13.58 8.62
CA LYS A 138 -26.52 12.84 9.73
C LYS A 138 -25.61 12.68 10.93
N GLU A 139 -24.36 12.34 10.70
CA GLU A 139 -23.35 12.13 11.74
C GLU A 139 -22.02 12.72 11.30
N GLU A 140 -21.25 13.18 12.26
CA GLU A 140 -19.88 13.63 12.04
C GLU A 140 -18.98 12.46 11.62
N VAL A 141 -18.02 12.76 10.77
CA VAL A 141 -17.00 11.80 10.34
C VAL A 141 -15.65 12.24 10.89
N TYR A 142 -14.90 11.33 11.48
CA TYR A 142 -13.54 11.57 11.98
C TYR A 142 -12.54 10.75 11.18
N LEU A 143 -11.45 11.38 10.74
CA LEU A 143 -10.27 10.65 10.28
C LEU A 143 -9.47 10.17 11.48
N VAL A 144 -9.03 8.94 11.44
CA VAL A 144 -8.29 8.29 12.53
C VAL A 144 -6.95 7.79 12.01
N TYR A 145 -5.87 8.31 12.56
CA TYR A 145 -4.53 7.83 12.22
C TYR A 145 -4.09 6.81 13.27
N PRO A 146 -3.72 5.57 12.86
CA PRO A 146 -3.41 4.48 13.79
C PRO A 146 -2.08 4.65 14.52
N ASP A 147 -1.29 5.67 14.17
CA ASP A 147 -0.09 6.11 14.89
C ASP A 147 0.39 7.49 14.44
N ALA A 148 1.44 7.99 15.09
CA ALA A 148 2.04 9.30 14.81
C ALA A 148 2.69 9.36 13.40
N GLY A 149 3.14 8.23 12.86
CA GLY A 149 3.69 8.13 11.50
C GLY A 149 2.62 8.42 10.46
N ALA A 150 1.47 7.74 10.56
CA ALA A 150 0.32 7.98 9.70
C ALA A 150 -0.20 9.43 9.84
N ALA A 151 -0.30 9.94 11.09
CA ALA A 151 -0.71 11.33 11.33
C ALA A 151 0.22 12.36 10.66
N LYS A 152 1.53 12.15 10.75
CA LYS A 152 2.53 13.01 10.09
C LYS A 152 2.40 12.95 8.55
N ARG A 153 2.19 11.76 7.99
CA ARG A 153 2.11 11.53 6.54
C ARG A 153 0.84 12.11 5.95
N TYR A 154 -0.32 11.80 6.52
CA TYR A 154 -1.62 12.12 5.93
C TYR A 154 -2.26 13.40 6.44
N GLY A 155 -1.95 13.81 7.67
CA GLY A 155 -2.65 14.92 8.33
C GLY A 155 -2.58 16.23 7.56
N LYS A 156 -1.41 16.58 6.99
CA LYS A 156 -1.25 17.77 6.15
C LYS A 156 -1.81 17.60 4.75
N GLU A 157 -1.68 16.39 4.19
CA GLU A 157 -2.05 16.12 2.79
C GLU A 157 -3.57 16.08 2.59
N ILE A 158 -4.30 15.48 3.53
CA ILE A 158 -5.77 15.39 3.47
C ILE A 158 -6.41 16.69 3.94
N GLY A 159 -5.79 17.39 4.93
CA GLY A 159 -6.25 18.70 5.38
C GLY A 159 -7.64 18.71 6.01
N TYR A 160 -8.06 17.60 6.66
CA TYR A 160 -9.36 17.47 7.31
C TYR A 160 -9.26 17.87 8.79
N GLU A 161 -10.27 18.56 9.31
CA GLU A 161 -10.22 19.18 10.66
C GLU A 161 -10.52 18.18 11.78
N LYS A 162 -11.48 17.24 11.57
CA LYS A 162 -11.91 16.28 12.59
C LYS A 162 -11.00 15.04 12.59
N ILE A 163 -9.94 15.14 13.39
CA ILE A 163 -8.87 14.13 13.42
C ILE A 163 -8.77 13.51 14.82
N LEU A 164 -8.61 12.18 14.84
CA LEU A 164 -8.21 11.40 16.00
C LEU A 164 -6.89 10.70 15.69
N THR A 165 -6.03 10.53 16.69
CA THR A 165 -4.74 9.83 16.52
C THR A 165 -4.59 8.76 17.58
N ALA A 166 -4.34 7.53 17.18
CA ALA A 166 -4.01 6.47 18.11
C ALA A 166 -2.53 6.53 18.50
N SER A 167 -2.25 6.34 19.76
CA SER A 167 -0.92 6.10 20.29
C SER A 167 -0.84 4.67 20.82
N LYS A 168 0.25 3.97 20.49
CA LYS A 168 0.43 2.56 20.89
C LYS A 168 1.76 2.37 21.62
N GLU A 169 1.69 1.72 22.78
CA GLU A 169 2.85 1.25 23.51
C GLU A 169 3.05 -0.23 23.21
N ARG A 170 4.24 -0.59 22.73
CA ARG A 170 4.59 -1.99 22.42
C ARG A 170 5.52 -2.57 23.49
N ASP A 171 5.36 -3.84 23.75
CA ASP A 171 6.36 -4.61 24.50
C ASP A 171 7.61 -4.78 23.65
N PHE A 172 8.75 -4.34 24.13
CA PHE A 172 10.02 -4.39 23.42
C PHE A 172 10.51 -5.82 23.11
N LYS A 173 10.09 -6.82 23.90
CA LYS A 173 10.54 -8.22 23.74
C LYS A 173 9.64 -9.01 22.79
N THR A 174 8.34 -8.77 22.87
CA THR A 174 7.33 -9.55 22.15
C THR A 174 6.76 -8.84 20.93
N GLY A 175 6.90 -7.50 20.85
CA GLY A 175 6.29 -6.66 19.83
C GLY A 175 4.77 -6.48 19.98
N PHE A 176 4.12 -7.13 20.98
CA PHE A 176 2.70 -6.98 21.23
C PHE A 176 2.36 -5.57 21.73
N ILE A 177 1.18 -5.08 21.31
CA ILE A 177 0.64 -3.81 21.79
C ILE A 177 0.15 -4.01 23.23
N LYS A 178 0.79 -3.34 24.21
CA LYS A 178 0.39 -3.34 25.61
C LYS A 178 -0.76 -2.37 25.89
N LYS A 179 -0.75 -1.22 25.23
CA LYS A 179 -1.71 -0.14 25.43
C LYS A 179 -1.97 0.55 24.11
N LEU A 180 -3.23 0.89 23.87
CA LEU A 180 -3.64 1.75 22.76
C LEU A 180 -4.59 2.80 23.32
N GLU A 181 -4.29 4.06 23.04
CA GLU A 181 -5.10 5.22 23.42
C GLU A 181 -5.44 6.03 22.19
N ILE A 182 -6.64 6.62 22.15
CA ILE A 182 -7.07 7.54 21.10
C ILE A 182 -6.98 8.95 21.67
N ASN A 183 -6.24 9.82 20.99
CA ASN A 183 -6.06 11.24 21.31
C ASN A 183 -6.91 12.07 20.34
N GLY A 184 -7.53 13.13 20.87
CA GLY A 184 -8.43 14.03 20.17
C GLY A 184 -9.77 14.13 20.90
N CYS A 185 -10.56 15.12 20.53
CA CYS A 185 -11.91 15.35 21.12
C CYS A 185 -12.98 14.94 20.11
N VAL A 186 -13.96 14.19 20.59
CA VAL A 186 -15.22 13.93 19.88
C VAL A 186 -16.30 14.74 20.55
N GLU A 187 -16.94 15.64 19.79
CA GLU A 187 -17.94 16.56 20.33
C GLU A 187 -19.33 15.92 20.37
N SER A 188 -19.60 14.97 19.48
CA SER A 188 -20.89 14.30 19.37
C SER A 188 -20.92 12.97 20.13
N LYS A 189 -22.12 12.56 20.59
CA LYS A 189 -22.32 11.26 21.27
C LYS A 189 -22.19 10.07 20.32
N SER A 190 -22.40 10.30 19.03
CA SER A 190 -22.25 9.29 17.97
C SER A 190 -21.53 9.89 16.76
N PHE A 191 -20.67 9.10 16.14
CA PHE A 191 -19.88 9.53 14.99
C PHE A 191 -19.47 8.35 14.12
N ARG A 192 -19.02 8.64 12.90
CA ARG A 192 -18.41 7.67 12.00
C ARG A 192 -16.91 7.88 11.96
N ALA A 193 -16.15 6.82 11.79
CA ALA A 193 -14.69 6.88 11.77
C ALA A 193 -14.10 6.26 10.50
N ILE A 194 -13.07 6.89 9.95
CA ILE A 194 -12.26 6.36 8.84
C ILE A 194 -10.83 6.23 9.35
N ILE A 195 -10.37 5.00 9.54
CA ILE A 195 -8.96 4.72 9.87
C ILE A 195 -8.17 4.77 8.56
N VAL A 196 -7.09 5.57 8.50
CA VAL A 196 -6.28 5.76 7.30
C VAL A 196 -4.84 5.34 7.55
N ASP A 197 -4.33 4.43 6.72
CA ASP A 197 -2.93 3.98 6.73
C ASP A 197 -2.46 3.60 5.31
N ASP A 198 -1.18 3.25 5.14
CA ASP A 198 -0.63 2.78 3.86
C ASP A 198 -0.91 1.30 3.61
N LEU A 199 -0.79 0.46 4.64
CA LEU A 199 -0.79 -0.99 4.51
C LEU A 199 -1.60 -1.72 5.59
N CYS A 200 -2.37 -2.71 5.15
CA CYS A 200 -3.05 -3.67 6.01
C CYS A 200 -2.53 -5.09 5.73
N SER A 201 -2.00 -5.74 6.78
CA SER A 201 -1.72 -7.18 6.81
C SER A 201 -2.90 -7.91 7.49
N LYS A 202 -2.68 -8.62 8.60
CA LYS A 202 -3.77 -9.29 9.36
C LYS A 202 -4.73 -8.33 10.06
N GLY A 203 -4.35 -7.07 10.22
CA GLY A 203 -5.23 -6.01 10.73
C GLY A 203 -5.34 -5.89 12.25
N GLY A 204 -4.46 -6.52 13.03
CA GLY A 204 -4.55 -6.50 14.50
C GLY A 204 -4.54 -5.09 15.12
N THR A 205 -3.71 -4.17 14.61
CA THR A 205 -3.70 -2.77 15.06
C THR A 205 -5.03 -2.09 14.79
N PHE A 206 -5.63 -2.33 13.61
CA PHE A 206 -6.91 -1.71 13.22
C PHE A 206 -8.05 -2.25 14.06
N MET A 207 -8.04 -3.55 14.42
CA MET A 207 -9.04 -4.14 15.32
C MET A 207 -9.01 -3.50 16.72
N LEU A 208 -7.80 -3.31 17.29
CA LEU A 208 -7.65 -2.63 18.57
C LEU A 208 -8.11 -1.17 18.52
N THR A 209 -7.74 -0.47 17.42
CA THR A 209 -8.20 0.92 17.19
C THR A 209 -9.72 0.98 17.07
N ALA A 210 -10.32 0.08 16.29
CA ALA A 210 -11.78 0.01 16.11
C ALA A 210 -12.51 -0.28 17.41
N SER A 211 -11.99 -1.18 18.26
CA SER A 211 -12.56 -1.44 19.58
C SER A 211 -12.60 -0.17 20.44
N LYS A 212 -11.52 0.61 20.46
CA LYS A 212 -11.48 1.87 21.20
C LYS A 212 -12.42 2.93 20.63
N LEU A 213 -12.52 3.03 19.32
CA LEU A 213 -13.47 3.95 18.66
C LEU A 213 -14.92 3.57 19.00
N LYS A 214 -15.25 2.28 19.08
CA LYS A 214 -16.57 1.80 19.52
C LYS A 214 -16.87 2.22 20.95
N GLU A 215 -15.92 2.07 21.88
CA GLU A 215 -16.04 2.54 23.27
C GLU A 215 -16.31 4.06 23.34
N MET A 216 -15.79 4.85 22.38
CA MET A 216 -16.01 6.29 22.27
C MET A 216 -17.33 6.69 21.59
N GLY A 217 -18.12 5.75 21.06
CA GLY A 217 -19.41 5.99 20.43
C GLY A 217 -19.40 5.94 18.89
N ALA A 218 -18.36 5.38 18.26
CA ALA A 218 -18.37 5.21 16.81
C ALA A 218 -19.46 4.23 16.37
N THR A 219 -20.33 4.67 15.46
CA THR A 219 -21.44 3.90 14.90
C THR A 219 -20.96 3.01 13.75
N GLU A 220 -20.18 3.57 12.84
CA GLU A 220 -19.58 2.90 11.71
C GLU A 220 -18.09 3.18 11.67
N ILE A 221 -17.27 2.17 11.36
CA ILE A 221 -15.83 2.27 11.28
C ILE A 221 -15.37 1.69 9.96
N TYR A 222 -14.68 2.51 9.18
CA TYR A 222 -14.12 2.16 7.88
C TYR A 222 -12.59 2.14 7.95
N LEU A 223 -11.97 1.28 7.14
CA LEU A 223 -10.52 1.25 6.94
C LEU A 223 -10.20 1.68 5.51
N VAL A 224 -9.33 2.65 5.36
CA VAL A 224 -8.74 3.09 4.09
C VAL A 224 -7.26 2.76 4.12
N VAL A 225 -6.81 1.89 3.22
CA VAL A 225 -5.40 1.53 3.04
C VAL A 225 -5.11 1.36 1.55
N THR A 226 -3.99 1.88 1.08
CA THR A 226 -3.61 1.66 -0.32
C THR A 226 -3.28 0.19 -0.57
N HIS A 227 -2.52 -0.43 0.34
CA HIS A 227 -2.06 -1.80 0.21
C HIS A 227 -2.78 -2.72 1.20
N CYS A 228 -3.54 -3.68 0.70
CA CYS A 228 -4.15 -4.70 1.52
C CYS A 228 -3.57 -6.07 1.12
N GLU A 229 -2.86 -6.69 2.04
CA GLU A 229 -2.30 -8.03 1.80
C GLU A 229 -3.39 -9.11 1.85
N ASN A 230 -3.22 -10.20 1.10
CA ASN A 230 -4.09 -11.37 1.21
C ASN A 230 -4.10 -11.99 2.62
N THR A 231 -3.15 -11.64 3.48
CA THR A 231 -3.11 -12.04 4.90
C THR A 231 -4.28 -11.46 5.71
N VAL A 232 -5.00 -10.46 5.22
CA VAL A 232 -6.23 -9.92 5.82
C VAL A 232 -7.29 -11.03 6.03
N PHE A 233 -7.32 -12.05 5.17
CA PHE A 233 -8.22 -13.21 5.29
C PHE A 233 -7.86 -14.16 6.45
N GLN A 234 -6.69 -13.99 7.07
CA GLN A 234 -6.23 -14.74 8.24
C GLN A 234 -6.46 -13.97 9.54
N GLY A 235 -6.92 -12.72 9.46
CA GLY A 235 -7.21 -11.86 10.59
C GLY A 235 -8.71 -11.77 10.89
N GLU A 236 -9.08 -10.88 11.81
CA GLU A 236 -10.45 -10.73 12.29
C GLU A 236 -11.22 -9.59 11.60
N LEU A 237 -10.59 -8.73 10.81
CA LEU A 237 -11.21 -7.55 10.19
C LEU A 237 -12.47 -7.89 9.38
N LEU A 238 -12.43 -9.00 8.64
CA LEU A 238 -13.51 -9.38 7.72
C LEU A 238 -14.68 -10.09 8.44
N THR A 239 -14.42 -10.72 9.56
CA THR A 239 -15.42 -11.47 10.34
C THR A 239 -16.04 -10.66 11.49
N SER A 240 -15.32 -9.64 11.98
CA SER A 240 -15.76 -8.79 13.08
C SER A 240 -16.81 -7.75 12.64
N ASP A 241 -17.80 -7.48 13.49
CA ASP A 241 -18.79 -6.40 13.28
C ASP A 241 -18.24 -5.00 13.62
N LEU A 242 -17.01 -4.90 14.13
CA LEU A 242 -16.38 -3.61 14.43
C LEU A 242 -16.05 -2.81 13.16
N ILE A 243 -15.69 -3.50 12.07
CA ILE A 243 -15.33 -2.85 10.79
C ILE A 243 -16.49 -2.97 9.81
N THR A 244 -17.00 -1.83 9.37
CA THR A 244 -18.09 -1.70 8.40
C THR A 244 -17.63 -2.02 6.98
N GLY A 245 -16.44 -1.53 6.60
CA GLY A 245 -15.89 -1.74 5.26
C GLY A 245 -14.41 -1.38 5.16
N ILE A 246 -13.73 -1.96 4.16
CA ILE A 246 -12.33 -1.72 3.83
C ILE A 246 -12.26 -1.17 2.41
N TYR A 247 -11.58 -0.05 2.22
CA TYR A 247 -11.35 0.61 0.94
C TYR A 247 -9.86 0.51 0.61
N THR A 248 -9.53 -0.13 -0.49
CA THR A 248 -8.15 -0.43 -0.87
C THR A 248 -7.96 -0.43 -2.38
N THR A 249 -6.75 -0.72 -2.85
CA THR A 249 -6.43 -0.89 -4.27
C THR A 249 -6.08 -2.33 -4.60
N ASN A 250 -5.98 -2.62 -5.91
CA ASN A 250 -5.50 -3.90 -6.42
C ASN A 250 -3.96 -4.02 -6.44
N SER A 251 -3.24 -3.19 -5.69
CA SER A 251 -1.77 -3.16 -5.68
C SER A 251 -1.14 -4.52 -5.32
N ILE A 252 -1.69 -5.21 -4.31
CA ILE A 252 -1.23 -6.53 -3.83
C ILE A 252 -2.36 -7.46 -3.40
N LEU A 253 -3.61 -6.97 -3.35
CA LEU A 253 -4.77 -7.80 -3.04
C LEU A 253 -5.25 -8.52 -4.30
N SER A 254 -5.40 -9.85 -4.22
CA SER A 254 -5.83 -10.69 -5.33
C SER A 254 -7.14 -11.45 -5.07
N LYS A 255 -7.79 -11.22 -3.90
CA LYS A 255 -9.02 -11.91 -3.48
C LYS A 255 -10.12 -10.92 -3.17
N ASP A 256 -11.34 -11.29 -3.50
CA ASP A 256 -12.52 -10.47 -3.25
C ASP A 256 -13.20 -10.82 -1.92
N HIS A 257 -13.85 -9.82 -1.31
CA HIS A 257 -14.72 -10.00 -0.15
C HIS A 257 -15.79 -8.91 -0.09
N LYS A 258 -17.01 -9.24 0.38
CA LYS A 258 -18.14 -8.30 0.48
C LYS A 258 -17.87 -7.01 1.29
N LYS A 259 -16.96 -7.06 2.26
CA LYS A 259 -16.54 -5.89 3.06
C LYS A 259 -15.39 -5.11 2.42
N ILE A 260 -14.79 -5.59 1.34
CA ILE A 260 -13.65 -4.91 0.70
C ILE A 260 -14.11 -4.29 -0.62
N LYS A 261 -13.90 -2.99 -0.75
CA LYS A 261 -14.07 -2.24 -1.98
C LYS A 261 -12.70 -1.96 -2.58
N VAL A 262 -12.41 -2.58 -3.72
CA VAL A 262 -11.12 -2.48 -4.41
C VAL A 262 -11.21 -1.44 -5.52
N TYR A 263 -10.24 -0.56 -5.60
CA TYR A 263 -10.06 0.41 -6.68
C TYR A 263 -8.85 0.00 -7.53
N GLU A 264 -9.05 -0.01 -8.84
CA GLU A 264 -7.98 -0.32 -9.79
C GLU A 264 -7.01 0.86 -9.96
N ILE A 265 -5.72 0.54 -10.09
CA ILE A 265 -4.63 1.50 -10.28
C ILE A 265 -3.70 1.06 -11.38
#